data_4ee060abc3cd55b3ee3b6f731f66155c
#
_entry.id   4ee060abc3cd55b3ee3b6f731f66155c
#
_cell.length_a   1.000
_cell.length_b   1.000
_cell.length_c   1.000
_cell.angle_alpha   90.00
_cell.angle_beta   90.00
_cell.angle_gamma   90.00
#
_symmetry.space_group_name_H-M   'P 1'
#
loop_
_entity.id
_entity.type
_entity.pdbx_description
1 polymer ?
#
loop_
_entity_poly.entity_id
_entity_poly.type
_entity_poly.pdbx_seq_one_letter_code
_entity_poly.pdbx_strand_id
1 'polypeptide(L)'
;MRLDHVNLCVPTDGVPAETRWLVDILGYQTAEPGPEASRFGTAHWFEAEDGTQVHLTVDAEHRPSGRAHTAIHVGDVLDDVIARVESSGQTTSAITFDGGRHVFATDPAGNLWELIGPPTS
;
A
#
# COMPACT_ATOMS: atom_id res chain seq x y z
N MET A 1 10.32 -13.73 14.58
CA MET A 1 10.66 -12.69 13.55
C MET A 1 9.38 -12.29 12.83
N ARG A 2 9.14 -11.00 12.66
CA ARG A 2 7.90 -10.47 12.07
C ARG A 2 8.24 -9.15 11.37
N LEU A 3 7.63 -8.92 10.22
CA LEU A 3 7.80 -7.63 9.55
C LEU A 3 7.19 -6.52 10.40
N ASP A 4 7.94 -5.44 10.63
CA ASP A 4 7.46 -4.29 11.40
C ASP A 4 6.77 -3.29 10.48
N HIS A 5 7.48 -2.81 9.48
CA HIS A 5 6.92 -1.84 8.54
C HIS A 5 7.63 -1.91 7.19
N VAL A 6 7.00 -1.31 6.17
CA VAL A 6 7.66 -0.98 4.92
C VAL A 6 7.68 0.54 4.81
N ASN A 7 8.76 1.08 4.24
CA ASN A 7 8.84 2.49 3.92
C ASN A 7 8.74 2.66 2.41
N LEU A 8 7.77 3.45 1.97
CA LEU A 8 7.56 3.73 0.56
C LEU A 8 7.90 5.18 0.28
N CYS A 9 8.50 5.43 -0.88
CA CYS A 9 8.77 6.78 -1.31
C CYS A 9 7.60 7.31 -2.15
N VAL A 10 7.33 8.60 -1.99
CA VAL A 10 6.33 9.31 -2.79
C VAL A 10 6.98 10.58 -3.34
N PRO A 11 6.52 11.08 -4.50
CA PRO A 11 7.08 12.32 -5.04
C PRO A 11 6.68 13.52 -4.18
N THR A 12 7.31 14.65 -4.43
CA THR A 12 6.90 15.94 -3.84
C THR A 12 5.39 16.11 -4.10
N ASP A 13 4.66 16.50 -3.07
CA ASP A 13 3.20 16.67 -3.10
C ASP A 13 2.42 15.35 -3.25
N GLY A 14 3.07 14.19 -3.10
CA GLY A 14 2.42 12.90 -3.26
C GLY A 14 1.71 12.36 -2.01
N VAL A 15 1.97 12.94 -0.83
CA VAL A 15 1.43 12.41 0.42
C VAL A 15 -0.11 12.40 0.47
N PRO A 16 -0.83 13.46 0.04
CA PRO A 16 -2.29 13.40 0.12
C PRO A 16 -2.92 12.27 -0.70
N ALA A 17 -2.45 12.06 -1.92
CA ALA A 17 -2.99 10.98 -2.76
C ALA A 17 -2.64 9.61 -2.19
N GLU A 18 -1.42 9.45 -1.70
CA GLU A 18 -1.00 8.19 -1.09
C GLU A 18 -1.76 7.91 0.21
N THR A 19 -2.08 8.94 0.97
CA THR A 19 -2.90 8.81 2.17
C THR A 19 -4.29 8.27 1.81
N ARG A 20 -4.91 8.80 0.75
CA ARG A 20 -6.21 8.27 0.29
C ARG A 20 -6.11 6.81 -0.14
N TRP A 21 -5.03 6.44 -0.81
CA TRP A 21 -4.79 5.05 -1.19
C TRP A 21 -4.73 4.15 0.04
N LEU A 22 -3.94 4.53 1.03
CA LEU A 22 -3.75 3.69 2.22
C LEU A 22 -4.99 3.66 3.11
N VAL A 23 -5.63 4.79 3.34
CA VAL A 23 -6.75 4.89 4.28
C VAL A 23 -8.08 4.54 3.62
N ASP A 24 -8.41 5.18 2.49
CA ASP A 24 -9.74 5.05 1.91
C ASP A 24 -9.89 3.78 1.08
N ILE A 25 -8.80 3.33 0.45
CA ILE A 25 -8.85 2.15 -0.42
C ILE A 25 -8.44 0.89 0.33
N LEU A 26 -7.29 0.90 0.99
CA LEU A 26 -6.77 -0.29 1.64
C LEU A 26 -7.21 -0.46 3.10
N GLY A 27 -7.72 0.60 3.73
CA GLY A 27 -8.25 0.49 5.08
C GLY A 27 -7.24 0.64 6.21
N TYR A 28 -6.04 1.16 5.93
CA TYR A 28 -5.09 1.49 6.98
C TYR A 28 -5.60 2.66 7.81
N GLN A 29 -5.12 2.78 9.03
CA GLN A 29 -5.38 3.93 9.88
C GLN A 29 -4.11 4.76 10.02
N THR A 30 -4.26 6.09 10.10
CA THR A 30 -3.12 6.94 10.39
C THR A 30 -2.60 6.65 11.80
N ALA A 31 -1.29 6.67 11.95
CA ALA A 31 -0.62 6.40 13.23
C ALA A 31 0.30 7.55 13.59
N GLU A 32 0.52 7.74 14.89
CA GLU A 32 1.44 8.75 15.36
C GLU A 32 2.89 8.33 15.07
N PRO A 33 3.67 9.16 14.38
CA PRO A 33 5.08 8.85 14.16
C PRO A 33 5.84 8.88 15.48
N GLY A 34 6.86 8.04 15.59
CA GLY A 34 7.76 8.12 16.72
C GLY A 34 8.51 9.44 16.76
N PRO A 35 9.08 9.83 17.92
CA PRO A 35 9.68 11.16 18.10
C PRO A 35 10.88 11.44 17.18
N GLU A 36 11.50 10.40 16.63
CA GLU A 36 12.65 10.56 15.74
C GLU A 36 12.27 10.61 14.26
N ALA A 37 10.99 10.38 13.91
CA ALA A 37 10.56 10.19 12.52
C ALA A 37 10.86 11.40 11.65
N SER A 38 10.62 12.62 12.15
CA SER A 38 10.83 13.83 11.36
C SER A 38 12.29 14.05 10.98
N ARG A 39 13.23 13.52 11.77
CA ARG A 39 14.67 13.61 11.48
C ARG A 39 15.06 12.81 10.23
N PHE A 40 14.27 11.79 9.91
CA PHE A 40 14.54 10.90 8.77
C PHE A 40 13.57 11.10 7.63
N GLY A 41 12.71 12.13 7.71
CA GLY A 41 11.75 12.42 6.64
C GLY A 41 10.60 11.43 6.54
N THR A 42 10.33 10.65 7.59
CA THR A 42 9.29 9.60 7.57
C THR A 42 8.20 9.91 8.60
N ALA A 43 7.62 11.12 8.52
CA ALA A 43 6.64 11.57 9.49
C ALA A 43 5.20 11.15 9.17
N HIS A 44 4.98 10.31 8.15
CA HIS A 44 3.65 9.86 7.74
C HIS A 44 3.57 8.35 7.92
N TRP A 45 2.89 7.92 8.99
CA TRP A 45 2.78 6.52 9.36
C TRP A 45 1.34 6.06 9.30
N PHE A 46 1.16 4.82 8.85
CA PHE A 46 -0.15 4.18 8.71
C PHE A 46 -0.06 2.76 9.25
N GLU A 47 -1.10 2.31 9.94
CA GLU A 47 -1.07 1.04 10.62
C GLU A 47 -2.22 0.15 10.17
N ALA A 48 -1.90 -1.11 9.91
CA ALA A 48 -2.88 -2.14 9.61
C ALA A 48 -3.43 -2.76 10.90
N GLU A 49 -4.50 -3.52 10.76
CA GLU A 49 -5.18 -4.17 11.87
C GLU A 49 -4.24 -5.10 12.66
N ASP A 50 -3.28 -5.74 11.98
CA ASP A 50 -2.32 -6.65 12.60
C ASP A 50 -1.12 -5.93 13.24
N GLY A 51 -1.08 -4.61 13.18
CA GLY A 51 -0.01 -3.81 13.75
C GLY A 51 1.16 -3.53 12.83
N THR A 52 1.21 -4.14 11.65
CA THR A 52 2.23 -3.79 10.66
C THR A 52 1.95 -2.41 10.09
N GLN A 53 3.00 -1.69 9.71
CA GLN A 53 2.87 -0.29 9.31
C GLN A 53 3.41 -0.04 7.92
N VAL A 54 2.91 1.03 7.31
CA VAL A 54 3.49 1.65 6.12
C VAL A 54 3.92 3.05 6.51
N HIS A 55 5.16 3.39 6.20
CA HIS A 55 5.71 4.73 6.40
C HIS A 55 5.95 5.35 5.03
N LEU A 56 5.79 6.66 4.92
CA LEU A 56 6.04 7.37 3.66
C LEU A 56 7.20 8.34 3.83
N THR A 57 8.08 8.34 2.84
CA THR A 57 9.16 9.32 2.71
C THR A 57 8.95 10.11 1.44
N VAL A 58 8.96 11.43 1.54
CA VAL A 58 8.91 12.29 0.35
C VAL A 58 10.29 12.31 -0.29
N ASP A 59 10.35 12.01 -1.58
CA ASP A 59 11.58 11.99 -2.37
C ASP A 59 11.29 12.67 -3.70
N ALA A 60 11.87 13.85 -3.90
CA ALA A 60 11.68 14.63 -5.13
C ALA A 60 12.15 13.88 -6.38
N GLU A 61 13.03 12.89 -6.21
CA GLU A 61 13.55 12.08 -7.30
C GLU A 61 12.93 10.68 -7.35
N HIS A 62 11.77 10.51 -6.72
CA HIS A 62 11.12 9.21 -6.64
C HIS A 62 10.90 8.60 -8.03
N ARG A 63 11.35 7.35 -8.17
CA ARG A 63 11.16 6.54 -9.38
C ARG A 63 10.70 5.15 -8.94
N PRO A 64 9.46 4.76 -9.25
CA PRO A 64 9.00 3.41 -8.91
C PRO A 64 9.84 2.37 -9.64
N SER A 65 10.11 1.27 -8.96
CA SER A 65 10.92 0.19 -9.51
C SER A 65 10.22 -0.55 -10.66
N GLY A 66 8.91 -0.63 -10.62
CA GLY A 66 8.14 -1.42 -11.57
C GLY A 66 8.12 -2.92 -11.25
N ARG A 67 8.97 -3.39 -10.35
CA ARG A 67 9.05 -4.80 -9.96
C ARG A 67 8.92 -5.01 -8.45
N ALA A 68 9.63 -4.21 -7.65
CA ALA A 68 9.51 -4.28 -6.20
C ALA A 68 8.09 -3.95 -5.79
N HIS A 69 7.50 -4.76 -4.92
CA HIS A 69 6.11 -4.55 -4.54
C HIS A 69 5.85 -4.98 -3.10
N THR A 70 4.79 -4.44 -2.54
CA THR A 70 4.30 -4.80 -1.23
C THR A 70 3.09 -5.71 -1.41
N ALA A 71 3.13 -6.89 -0.80
CA ALA A 71 2.05 -7.85 -0.88
C ALA A 71 1.28 -7.87 0.44
N ILE A 72 -0.04 -7.73 0.37
CA ILE A 72 -0.91 -7.76 1.54
C ILE A 72 -2.06 -8.73 1.33
N HIS A 73 -2.43 -9.43 2.39
CA HIS A 73 -3.64 -10.25 2.40
C HIS A 73 -4.83 -9.36 2.73
N VAL A 74 -5.78 -9.27 1.80
CA VAL A 74 -7.01 -8.51 2.01
C VAL A 74 -8.22 -9.43 2.26
N GLY A 75 -8.05 -10.75 2.09
CA GLY A 75 -9.07 -11.72 2.42
C GLY A 75 -10.35 -11.56 1.60
N ASP A 76 -11.48 -11.75 2.26
CA ASP A 76 -12.79 -11.79 1.61
C ASP A 76 -13.23 -10.46 1.00
N VAL A 77 -12.56 -9.35 1.34
CA VAL A 77 -12.93 -8.02 0.82
C VAL A 77 -12.18 -7.65 -0.46
N LEU A 78 -11.49 -8.61 -1.09
CA LEU A 78 -10.69 -8.31 -2.29
C LEU A 78 -11.51 -7.63 -3.39
N ASP A 79 -12.73 -8.10 -3.68
CA ASP A 79 -13.54 -7.50 -4.74
C ASP A 79 -13.93 -6.06 -4.40
N ASP A 80 -14.22 -5.77 -3.13
CA ASP A 80 -14.50 -4.40 -2.69
C ASP A 80 -13.28 -3.51 -2.83
N VAL A 81 -12.10 -4.03 -2.49
CA VAL A 81 -10.84 -3.28 -2.65
C VAL A 81 -10.58 -2.98 -4.12
N ILE A 82 -10.74 -3.98 -5.00
CA ILE A 82 -10.58 -3.80 -6.45
C ILE A 82 -11.51 -2.70 -6.94
N ALA A 83 -12.78 -2.73 -6.53
CA ALA A 83 -13.74 -1.71 -6.94
C ALA A 83 -13.30 -0.30 -6.51
N ARG A 84 -12.78 -0.16 -5.31
CA ARG A 84 -12.27 1.13 -4.82
C ARG A 84 -11.02 1.58 -5.60
N VAL A 85 -10.12 0.64 -5.90
CA VAL A 85 -8.93 0.95 -6.71
C VAL A 85 -9.36 1.48 -8.08
N GLU A 86 -10.26 0.77 -8.76
CA GLU A 86 -10.68 1.15 -10.10
C GLU A 86 -11.49 2.46 -10.09
N SER A 87 -12.29 2.68 -9.06
CA SER A 87 -13.04 3.93 -8.91
C SER A 87 -12.12 5.13 -8.69
N SER A 88 -10.91 4.91 -8.17
CA SER A 88 -9.93 5.97 -7.98
C SER A 88 -9.15 6.30 -9.25
N GLY A 89 -9.36 5.55 -10.33
CA GLY A 89 -8.64 5.72 -11.58
C GLY A 89 -7.38 4.89 -11.74
N GLN A 90 -7.04 4.09 -10.73
CA GLN A 90 -5.89 3.19 -10.82
C GLN A 90 -6.30 1.90 -11.53
N THR A 91 -5.35 1.25 -12.19
CA THR A 91 -5.59 0.02 -12.93
C THR A 91 -5.19 -1.20 -12.12
N THR A 92 -5.84 -2.32 -12.42
CA THR A 92 -5.52 -3.60 -11.80
C THR A 92 -5.19 -4.65 -12.85
N SER A 93 -4.41 -5.65 -12.45
CA SER A 93 -4.07 -6.79 -13.27
C SER A 93 -4.15 -8.04 -12.38
N ALA A 94 -4.96 -9.01 -12.77
CA ALA A 94 -5.23 -10.18 -11.94
C ALA A 94 -4.52 -11.40 -12.47
N ILE A 95 -3.94 -12.19 -11.56
CA ILE A 95 -3.43 -13.53 -11.86
C ILE A 95 -3.90 -14.49 -10.77
N THR A 96 -3.95 -15.77 -11.09
CA THR A 96 -4.29 -16.83 -10.14
C THR A 96 -3.15 -17.80 -10.07
N PHE A 97 -2.63 -18.04 -8.87
CA PHE A 97 -1.65 -19.09 -8.65
C PHE A 97 -1.78 -19.59 -7.19
N ASP A 98 -1.28 -20.78 -6.94
CA ASP A 98 -1.34 -21.44 -5.63
C ASP A 98 -2.76 -21.47 -5.04
N GLY A 99 -3.78 -21.61 -5.93
CA GLY A 99 -5.16 -21.71 -5.50
C GLY A 99 -5.79 -20.42 -5.02
N GLY A 100 -5.14 -19.28 -5.22
CA GLY A 100 -5.65 -18.00 -4.75
C GLY A 100 -5.62 -16.91 -5.82
N ARG A 101 -6.36 -15.84 -5.58
CA ARG A 101 -6.38 -14.67 -6.47
C ARG A 101 -5.35 -13.66 -5.99
N HIS A 102 -4.52 -13.22 -6.92
CA HIS A 102 -3.54 -12.17 -6.69
C HIS A 102 -3.81 -11.04 -7.68
N VAL A 103 -3.99 -9.83 -7.18
CA VAL A 103 -4.30 -8.68 -8.01
C VAL A 103 -3.20 -7.65 -7.81
N PHE A 104 -2.56 -7.26 -8.92
CA PHE A 104 -1.54 -6.23 -8.88
C PHE A 104 -2.17 -4.89 -9.20
N ALA A 105 -1.77 -3.86 -8.47
CA ALA A 105 -2.23 -2.49 -8.67
C ALA A 105 -1.08 -1.53 -8.39
N THR A 106 -1.04 -0.41 -9.09
CA THR A 106 -0.09 0.66 -8.76
C THR A 106 -0.82 1.73 -7.96
N ASP A 107 -0.17 2.24 -6.93
CA ASP A 107 -0.71 3.34 -6.16
C ASP A 107 -0.50 4.68 -6.89
N PRO A 108 -1.00 5.81 -6.36
CA PRO A 108 -0.82 7.11 -7.02
C PRO A 108 0.63 7.54 -7.20
N ALA A 109 1.55 7.02 -6.41
CA ALA A 109 2.98 7.28 -6.55
C ALA A 109 3.66 6.33 -7.55
N GLY A 110 2.91 5.36 -8.10
CA GLY A 110 3.44 4.36 -9.02
C GLY A 110 4.07 3.14 -8.35
N ASN A 111 4.05 3.07 -7.02
CA ASN A 111 4.55 1.89 -6.30
C ASN A 111 3.60 0.72 -6.54
N LEU A 112 4.17 -0.46 -6.72
CA LEU A 112 3.41 -1.66 -7.04
C LEU A 112 2.94 -2.37 -5.78
N TRP A 113 1.69 -2.82 -5.80
CA TRP A 113 1.07 -3.59 -4.72
C TRP A 113 0.53 -4.90 -5.26
N GLU A 114 0.58 -5.91 -4.42
CA GLU A 114 -0.06 -7.20 -4.70
C GLU A 114 -1.12 -7.43 -3.62
N LEU A 115 -2.38 -7.54 -4.05
CA LEU A 115 -3.53 -7.72 -3.17
C LEU A 115 -3.94 -9.18 -3.26
N ILE A 116 -3.92 -9.87 -2.12
CA ILE A 116 -4.12 -11.31 -2.09
C ILE A 116 -5.46 -11.63 -1.42
N GLY A 117 -6.32 -12.30 -2.16
CA GLY A 117 -7.60 -12.79 -1.67
C GLY A 117 -7.46 -14.14 -0.96
N PRO A 118 -8.58 -14.69 -0.48
CA PRO A 118 -8.54 -16.00 0.15
C PRO A 118 -8.23 -17.08 -0.89
N PRO A 119 -7.70 -18.22 -0.44
CA PRO A 119 -7.53 -19.37 -1.33
C PRO A 119 -8.88 -19.76 -1.94
N THR A 120 -8.88 -20.11 -3.22
CA THR A 120 -10.07 -20.68 -3.86
C THR A 120 -10.13 -22.17 -3.52
N SER A 121 -11.30 -22.63 -3.10
CA SER A 121 -11.53 -24.04 -2.80
C SER A 121 -11.84 -24.85 -4.05
#